data_e6b9874decd7c2af5fbfd9522cd58ecb
#
_entry.id   e6b9874decd7c2af5fbfd9522cd58ecb
#
_cell.length_a   1.000
_cell.length_b   1.000
_cell.length_c   1.000
_cell.angle_alpha   90.00
_cell.angle_beta   90.00
_cell.angle_gamma   90.00
#
_symmetry.space_group_name_H-M   'P 1'
#
loop_
_entity.id
_entity.type
_entity.pdbx_description
1 polymer ?
#
loop_
_entity_poly.entity_id
_entity_poly.type
_entity_poly.pdbx_seq_one_letter_code
_entity_poly.pdbx_strand_id
1 'polypeptide(L)'
;MNNDVTLVFSQWVDFFLYLIKKGDDFINRYSKITNKTKREIVLLKARPCKWGKCTFCDYIEDNEMDNKKIDDINFEVLKNVTGEFGVLEVIDSASVFDLTDKSLEAIKKVVEEKNIRRLFFEAHWIYRNRLDEIRDFFGIPITFKTGIETFDNDFREKVLKKGADFKDYREVKKYFDSPCVMVGIKGQTREMIDRDMEIIKNFSHATVNIFMNNSTDIKRDEELVKWFVEKYRYLKEDPHVDILFEITDFGVG
;
A
#
# COMPACT_ATOMS: atom_id res chain seq x y z
N MET A 1 22.81 48.51 9.73
CA MET A 1 21.70 47.59 10.06
C MET A 1 20.87 47.37 8.79
N ASN A 2 21.29 46.57 7.83
CA ASN A 2 20.43 46.24 6.66
C ASN A 2 20.89 45.00 5.87
N ASN A 3 21.82 44.17 6.43
CA ASN A 3 22.34 42.99 5.69
C ASN A 3 21.69 41.66 6.09
N ASP A 4 20.95 41.58 7.20
CA ASP A 4 20.41 40.29 7.66
C ASP A 4 19.06 39.89 7.03
N VAL A 5 18.27 40.89 6.61
CA VAL A 5 16.94 40.64 6.03
C VAL A 5 17.04 40.05 4.61
N THR A 6 18.05 40.48 3.85
CA THR A 6 18.26 40.03 2.46
C THR A 6 18.75 38.57 2.38
N LEU A 7 19.55 38.12 3.37
CA LEU A 7 20.04 36.73 3.44
C LEU A 7 18.93 35.74 3.82
N VAL A 8 18.05 36.12 4.73
CA VAL A 8 16.90 35.29 5.13
C VAL A 8 15.90 35.15 3.96
N PHE A 9 15.66 36.24 3.22
CA PHE A 9 14.76 36.19 2.05
C PHE A 9 15.32 35.33 0.91
N SER A 10 16.64 35.34 0.68
CA SER A 10 17.26 34.48 -0.37
C SER A 10 17.16 33.00 0.00
N GLN A 11 17.37 32.64 1.25
CA GLN A 11 17.22 31.24 1.73
C GLN A 11 15.78 30.73 1.61
N TRP A 12 14.78 31.59 1.88
CA TRP A 12 13.37 31.23 1.69
C TRP A 12 12.99 31.13 0.21
N VAL A 13 13.52 31.99 -0.64
CA VAL A 13 13.31 31.93 -2.10
C VAL A 13 13.99 30.68 -2.68
N ASP A 14 15.20 30.35 -2.25
CA ASP A 14 15.89 29.13 -2.68
C ASP A 14 15.20 27.87 -2.15
N PHE A 15 14.69 27.90 -0.93
CA PHE A 15 13.86 26.83 -0.37
C PHE A 15 12.52 26.69 -1.12
N PHE A 16 11.85 27.81 -1.45
CA PHE A 16 10.62 27.82 -2.24
C PHE A 16 10.87 27.41 -3.70
N LEU A 17 11.98 27.82 -4.31
CA LEU A 17 12.40 27.38 -5.64
C LEU A 17 12.85 25.92 -5.66
N TYR A 18 13.45 25.45 -4.57
CA TYR A 18 13.72 24.03 -4.35
C TYR A 18 12.41 23.23 -4.22
N LEU A 19 11.41 23.76 -3.51
CA LEU A 19 10.07 23.16 -3.42
C LEU A 19 9.31 23.20 -4.76
N ILE A 20 9.45 24.29 -5.54
CA ILE A 20 8.85 24.43 -6.87
C ILE A 20 9.56 23.56 -7.92
N LYS A 21 10.89 23.36 -7.81
CA LYS A 21 11.65 22.44 -8.67
C LYS A 21 11.43 20.96 -8.32
N LYS A 22 10.94 20.65 -7.11
CA LYS A 22 10.39 19.35 -6.73
C LYS A 22 8.89 19.24 -7.05
N GLY A 23 8.45 19.84 -8.13
CA GLY A 23 7.04 19.89 -8.58
C GLY A 23 6.36 18.54 -8.88
N ASP A 24 6.92 17.45 -8.41
CA ASP A 24 6.31 16.13 -8.31
C ASP A 24 6.65 15.56 -6.94
N ASP A 25 5.63 15.41 -6.09
CA ASP A 25 5.63 14.61 -4.87
C ASP A 25 5.82 15.33 -3.52
N PHE A 26 4.77 16.00 -3.06
CA PHE A 26 4.48 16.12 -1.62
C PHE A 26 3.93 14.80 -1.03
N ILE A 27 4.17 13.67 -1.67
CA ILE A 27 3.78 12.36 -1.17
C ILE A 27 4.76 12.00 -0.05
N ASN A 28 4.23 11.80 1.17
CA ASN A 28 5.05 11.24 2.23
C ASN A 28 5.31 9.75 1.95
N ARG A 29 6.57 9.36 1.78
CA ARG A 29 6.94 7.99 1.38
C ARG A 29 7.54 7.15 2.51
N TYR A 30 7.57 7.67 3.74
CA TYR A 30 8.04 6.93 4.89
C TYR A 30 7.23 7.27 6.14
N SER A 31 6.87 6.25 6.91
CA SER A 31 6.15 6.42 8.16
C SER A 31 6.46 5.30 9.17
N LYS A 32 5.96 5.43 10.39
CA LYS A 32 6.03 4.45 11.47
C LYS A 32 4.64 4.17 12.02
N ILE A 33 4.25 2.90 12.04
CA ILE A 33 3.08 2.44 12.76
C ILE A 33 3.54 2.02 14.17
N THR A 34 3.05 2.73 15.18
CA THR A 34 3.45 2.54 16.58
C THR A 34 2.41 1.83 17.43
N ASN A 35 1.21 1.67 16.89
CA ASN A 35 0.10 0.90 17.45
C ASN A 35 -0.01 -0.46 16.75
N LYS A 36 -0.79 -1.39 17.30
CA LYS A 36 -1.02 -2.72 16.76
C LYS A 36 0.30 -3.41 16.31
N THR A 37 0.40 -3.85 15.08
CA THR A 37 1.62 -4.44 14.51
C THR A 37 2.63 -3.34 14.21
N LYS A 38 3.52 -3.06 15.18
CA LYS A 38 4.55 -2.01 15.05
C LYS A 38 5.49 -2.30 13.89
N ARG A 39 5.65 -1.35 12.99
CA ARG A 39 6.48 -1.47 11.79
C ARG A 39 6.81 -0.13 11.18
N GLU A 40 7.86 -0.10 10.40
CA GLU A 40 8.14 1.01 9.49
C GLU A 40 7.48 0.73 8.15
N ILE A 41 6.99 1.77 7.48
CA ILE A 41 6.36 1.68 6.17
C ILE A 41 7.12 2.57 5.20
N VAL A 42 7.38 2.05 4.00
CA VAL A 42 7.87 2.80 2.86
C VAL A 42 6.90 2.67 1.68
N LEU A 43 6.66 3.78 0.97
CA LEU A 43 5.93 3.80 -0.29
C LEU A 43 6.92 3.99 -1.43
N LEU A 44 7.18 2.93 -2.19
CA LEU A 44 8.15 2.92 -3.28
C LEU A 44 7.47 3.11 -4.63
N LYS A 45 8.20 3.72 -5.57
CA LYS A 45 7.79 3.74 -6.96
C LYS A 45 8.07 2.39 -7.63
N ALA A 46 7.17 1.98 -8.50
CA ALA A 46 7.31 0.77 -9.31
C ALA A 46 7.12 1.08 -10.80
N ARG A 47 7.48 0.12 -11.64
CA ARG A 47 7.09 0.10 -13.05
C ARG A 47 5.57 -0.01 -13.15
N PRO A 48 4.98 0.28 -14.32
CA PRO A 48 3.55 0.12 -14.53
C PRO A 48 3.06 -1.26 -14.13
N CYS A 49 1.96 -1.28 -13.36
CA CYS A 49 1.32 -2.51 -12.93
C CYS A 49 1.00 -3.42 -14.12
N LYS A 50 1.50 -4.65 -14.07
CA LYS A 50 1.32 -5.63 -15.15
C LYS A 50 -0.15 -5.94 -15.42
N TRP A 51 -1.01 -5.90 -14.41
CA TRP A 51 -2.45 -6.07 -14.62
C TRP A 51 -3.07 -4.79 -15.20
N GLY A 52 -2.95 -3.65 -14.53
CA GLY A 52 -3.29 -2.31 -15.02
C GLY A 52 -4.74 -2.10 -15.50
N LYS A 53 -5.71 -2.93 -15.05
CA LYS A 53 -7.10 -2.89 -15.54
C LYS A 53 -8.14 -2.61 -14.47
N CYS A 54 -7.72 -2.46 -13.22
CA CYS A 54 -8.63 -2.20 -12.12
C CYS A 54 -9.32 -0.85 -12.33
N THR A 55 -10.66 -0.84 -12.33
CA THR A 55 -11.46 0.35 -12.64
C THR A 55 -11.43 1.43 -11.55
N PHE A 56 -11.00 1.09 -10.35
CA PHE A 56 -10.97 1.93 -9.17
C PHE A 56 -9.57 2.46 -8.81
N CYS A 57 -8.53 1.94 -9.47
CA CYS A 57 -7.14 2.17 -9.08
C CYS A 57 -6.55 3.38 -9.81
N ASP A 58 -6.12 4.37 -9.06
CA ASP A 58 -5.35 5.53 -9.51
C ASP A 58 -3.86 5.46 -9.12
N TYR A 59 -3.43 4.43 -8.37
CA TYR A 59 -2.02 4.22 -8.04
C TYR A 59 -1.12 4.11 -9.27
N ILE A 60 -1.70 3.78 -10.45
CA ILE A 60 -0.97 3.81 -11.73
C ILE A 60 -0.41 5.18 -12.09
N GLU A 61 -0.95 6.26 -11.51
CA GLU A 61 -0.45 7.63 -11.70
C GLU A 61 0.91 7.84 -11.04
N ASP A 62 1.24 7.06 -9.99
CA ASP A 62 2.57 7.06 -9.35
C ASP A 62 3.57 6.11 -10.01
N ASN A 63 3.18 5.38 -11.07
CA ASN A 63 4.11 4.52 -11.80
C ASN A 63 5.14 5.35 -12.60
N GLU A 64 6.32 4.76 -12.83
CA GLU A 64 7.38 5.38 -13.62
C GLU A 64 7.98 4.36 -14.61
N MET A 65 8.29 4.82 -15.82
CA MET A 65 8.89 3.99 -16.87
C MET A 65 10.41 4.00 -16.83
N ASP A 66 11.00 5.06 -16.31
CA ASP A 66 12.44 5.21 -16.21
C ASP A 66 12.96 4.51 -14.94
N ASN A 67 13.59 3.35 -15.12
CA ASN A 67 14.17 2.59 -14.02
C ASN A 67 15.14 3.40 -13.16
N LYS A 68 15.88 4.35 -13.78
CA LYS A 68 16.82 5.17 -13.02
C LYS A 68 16.09 6.11 -12.06
N LYS A 69 15.00 6.72 -12.50
CA LYS A 69 14.18 7.57 -11.64
C LYS A 69 13.52 6.75 -10.52
N ILE A 70 13.00 5.54 -10.83
CA ILE A 70 12.47 4.63 -9.82
C ILE A 70 13.52 4.37 -8.75
N ASP A 71 14.73 3.95 -9.18
CA ASP A 71 15.81 3.60 -8.26
C ASP A 71 16.26 4.80 -7.42
N ASP A 72 16.46 5.96 -8.05
CA ASP A 72 16.89 7.19 -7.37
C ASP A 72 15.88 7.59 -6.25
N ILE A 73 14.58 7.55 -6.53
CA ILE A 73 13.54 7.86 -5.55
C ILE A 73 13.52 6.80 -4.45
N ASN A 74 13.50 5.53 -4.81
CA ASN A 74 13.42 4.43 -3.86
C ASN A 74 14.62 4.40 -2.92
N PHE A 75 15.82 4.69 -3.41
CA PHE A 75 17.02 4.77 -2.58
C PHE A 75 16.93 5.91 -1.54
N GLU A 76 16.39 7.08 -1.93
CA GLU A 76 16.19 8.18 -0.98
C GLU A 76 15.14 7.81 0.09
N VAL A 77 14.06 7.15 -0.30
CA VAL A 77 13.02 6.70 0.65
C VAL A 77 13.60 5.69 1.63
N LEU A 78 14.33 4.70 1.16
CA LEU A 78 14.91 3.63 1.96
C LEU A 78 15.95 4.12 2.98
N LYS A 79 16.60 5.26 2.77
CA LYS A 79 17.52 5.88 3.75
C LYS A 79 16.83 6.24 5.07
N ASN A 80 15.50 6.44 5.07
CA ASN A 80 14.75 6.78 6.26
C ASN A 80 14.50 5.59 7.19
N VAL A 81 14.65 4.36 6.70
CA VAL A 81 14.42 3.15 7.49
C VAL A 81 15.46 3.04 8.60
N THR A 82 14.99 2.94 9.83
CA THR A 82 15.84 2.90 11.03
C THR A 82 16.05 1.50 11.58
N GLY A 83 15.12 0.57 11.30
CA GLY A 83 15.10 -0.78 11.87
C GLY A 83 14.53 -0.84 13.30
N GLU A 84 13.92 0.26 13.79
CA GLU A 84 13.45 0.39 15.17
C GLU A 84 12.58 -0.78 15.64
N PHE A 85 11.69 -1.27 14.77
CA PHE A 85 10.77 -2.36 15.12
C PHE A 85 11.25 -3.73 14.59
N GLY A 86 12.27 -3.76 13.75
CA GLY A 86 12.71 -4.97 13.05
C GLY A 86 11.67 -5.50 12.06
N VAL A 87 10.69 -4.70 11.69
CA VAL A 87 9.61 -5.01 10.73
C VAL A 87 9.48 -3.86 9.74
N LEU A 88 9.52 -4.19 8.45
CA LEU A 88 9.37 -3.23 7.38
C LEU A 88 8.23 -3.65 6.44
N GLU A 89 7.27 -2.77 6.21
CA GLU A 89 6.25 -2.89 5.19
C GLU A 89 6.67 -2.06 3.98
N VAL A 90 6.74 -2.71 2.84
CA VAL A 90 7.01 -2.07 1.56
C VAL A 90 5.72 -2.05 0.76
N ILE A 91 5.14 -0.87 0.64
CA ILE A 91 4.02 -0.58 -0.27
C ILE A 91 4.64 -0.03 -1.55
N ASP A 92 4.10 -0.36 -2.67
CA ASP A 92 4.53 0.17 -3.96
C ASP A 92 3.32 0.52 -4.85
N SER A 93 3.59 1.26 -5.90
CA SER A 93 2.54 1.74 -6.81
C SER A 93 1.98 0.65 -7.75
N ALA A 94 2.41 -0.62 -7.61
CA ALA A 94 1.96 -1.73 -8.46
C ALA A 94 1.99 -3.08 -7.75
N SER A 95 3.16 -3.72 -7.65
CA SER A 95 3.41 -5.00 -6.99
C SER A 95 4.91 -5.16 -6.76
N VAL A 96 5.32 -5.88 -5.71
CA VAL A 96 6.73 -6.22 -5.47
C VAL A 96 7.45 -6.76 -6.72
N PHE A 97 6.74 -7.43 -7.61
CA PHE A 97 7.27 -7.96 -8.88
C PHE A 97 7.45 -6.90 -9.97
N ASP A 98 6.92 -5.71 -9.77
CA ASP A 98 7.04 -4.59 -10.69
C ASP A 98 8.13 -3.60 -10.22
N LEU A 99 8.75 -3.84 -9.06
CA LEU A 99 9.96 -3.13 -8.63
C LEU A 99 11.15 -3.46 -9.55
N THR A 100 12.14 -2.58 -9.58
CA THR A 100 13.39 -2.85 -10.28
C THR A 100 14.27 -3.81 -9.48
N ASP A 101 15.17 -4.53 -10.15
CA ASP A 101 16.12 -5.41 -9.47
C ASP A 101 17.00 -4.62 -8.49
N LYS A 102 17.40 -3.40 -8.84
CA LYS A 102 18.19 -2.52 -7.97
C LYS A 102 17.40 -2.06 -6.74
N SER A 103 16.11 -1.79 -6.89
CA SER A 103 15.25 -1.47 -5.73
C SER A 103 15.11 -2.68 -4.80
N LEU A 104 14.95 -3.90 -5.34
CA LEU A 104 14.92 -5.12 -4.54
C LEU A 104 16.24 -5.35 -3.79
N GLU A 105 17.39 -5.18 -4.47
CA GLU A 105 18.71 -5.27 -3.83
C GLU A 105 18.92 -4.19 -2.75
N ALA A 106 18.41 -2.98 -2.98
CA ALA A 106 18.48 -1.92 -1.97
C ALA A 106 17.63 -2.25 -0.73
N ILE A 107 16.43 -2.82 -0.91
CA ILE A 107 15.61 -3.30 0.20
C ILE A 107 16.37 -4.40 0.96
N LYS A 108 16.98 -5.36 0.25
CA LYS A 108 17.75 -6.45 0.86
C LYS A 108 18.92 -5.91 1.70
N LYS A 109 19.63 -4.93 1.19
CA LYS A 109 20.70 -4.25 1.93
C LYS A 109 20.16 -3.59 3.21
N VAL A 110 19.00 -2.91 3.14
CA VAL A 110 18.34 -2.35 4.34
C VAL A 110 17.95 -3.43 5.33
N VAL A 111 17.43 -4.57 4.85
CA VAL A 111 17.10 -5.73 5.70
C VAL A 111 18.31 -6.17 6.51
N GLU A 112 19.45 -6.31 5.86
CA GLU A 112 20.70 -6.75 6.51
C GLU A 112 21.27 -5.69 7.45
N GLU A 113 21.42 -4.43 6.97
CA GLU A 113 22.04 -3.35 7.74
C GLU A 113 21.21 -2.87 8.94
N LYS A 114 19.87 -2.97 8.85
CA LYS A 114 18.93 -2.50 9.89
C LYS A 114 18.34 -3.62 10.73
N ASN A 115 18.82 -4.87 10.57
CA ASN A 115 18.33 -6.05 11.29
C ASN A 115 16.80 -6.22 11.17
N ILE A 116 16.24 -6.01 9.98
CA ILE A 116 14.84 -6.29 9.70
C ILE A 116 14.64 -7.81 9.75
N ARG A 117 13.69 -8.27 10.55
CA ARG A 117 13.39 -9.69 10.79
C ARG A 117 12.12 -10.17 10.12
N ARG A 118 11.30 -9.26 9.61
CA ARG A 118 10.06 -9.54 8.89
C ARG A 118 9.79 -8.45 7.88
N LEU A 119 9.35 -8.86 6.70
CA LEU A 119 8.85 -7.96 5.65
C LEU A 119 7.34 -8.15 5.45
N PHE A 120 6.70 -7.08 5.03
CA PHE A 120 5.40 -7.11 4.38
C PHE A 120 5.57 -6.61 2.95
N PHE A 121 5.02 -7.32 1.99
CA PHE A 121 4.96 -6.92 0.60
C PHE A 121 3.54 -7.05 0.06
N GLU A 122 3.21 -6.21 -0.90
CA GLU A 122 2.00 -6.37 -1.69
C GLU A 122 2.30 -7.07 -3.01
N ALA A 123 1.45 -8.03 -3.38
CA ALA A 123 1.52 -8.68 -4.67
C ALA A 123 0.12 -8.90 -5.25
N HIS A 124 -0.04 -8.57 -6.53
CA HIS A 124 -1.28 -8.84 -7.23
C HIS A 124 -1.50 -10.34 -7.41
N TRP A 125 -2.76 -10.79 -7.44
CA TRP A 125 -3.15 -12.19 -7.59
C TRP A 125 -2.48 -12.93 -8.76
N ILE A 126 -2.18 -12.24 -9.85
CA ILE A 126 -1.50 -12.82 -11.02
C ILE A 126 -0.12 -13.41 -10.68
N TYR A 127 0.51 -12.95 -9.61
CA TYR A 127 1.82 -13.38 -9.18
C TYR A 127 1.80 -14.49 -8.11
N ARG A 128 0.62 -15.01 -7.72
CA ARG A 128 0.46 -15.97 -6.63
C ARG A 128 1.39 -17.20 -6.70
N ASN A 129 1.74 -17.65 -7.88
CA ASN A 129 2.62 -18.81 -8.07
C ASN A 129 4.13 -18.46 -8.07
N ARG A 130 4.47 -17.19 -7.86
CA ARG A 130 5.84 -16.70 -7.91
C ARG A 130 6.33 -16.15 -6.56
N LEU A 131 5.52 -16.19 -5.52
CA LEU A 131 5.84 -15.57 -4.23
C LEU A 131 7.09 -16.17 -3.59
N ASP A 132 7.39 -17.43 -3.86
CA ASP A 132 8.59 -18.09 -3.37
C ASP A 132 9.88 -17.48 -3.94
N GLU A 133 9.85 -16.91 -5.16
CA GLU A 133 10.98 -16.18 -5.72
C GLU A 133 11.42 -15.03 -4.80
N ILE A 134 10.44 -14.31 -4.24
CA ILE A 134 10.70 -13.20 -3.30
C ILE A 134 11.10 -13.72 -1.92
N ARG A 135 10.47 -14.81 -1.44
CA ARG A 135 10.86 -15.45 -0.17
C ARG A 135 12.31 -15.92 -0.19
N ASP A 136 12.70 -16.62 -1.26
CA ASP A 136 14.05 -17.13 -1.44
C ASP A 136 15.08 -16.00 -1.58
N PHE A 137 14.70 -14.92 -2.28
CA PHE A 137 15.58 -13.77 -2.46
C PHE A 137 15.93 -13.08 -1.13
N PHE A 138 14.94 -12.85 -0.25
CA PHE A 138 15.17 -12.14 1.00
C PHE A 138 15.64 -13.06 2.15
N GLY A 139 15.25 -14.32 2.17
CA GLY A 139 15.67 -15.31 3.17
C GLY A 139 15.17 -15.04 4.59
N ILE A 140 14.17 -14.18 4.77
CA ILE A 140 13.51 -13.87 6.04
C ILE A 140 11.98 -14.02 5.91
N PRO A 141 11.25 -14.14 7.03
CA PRO A 141 9.79 -14.21 6.99
C PRO A 141 9.15 -13.02 6.26
N ILE A 142 8.27 -13.32 5.31
CA ILE A 142 7.50 -12.34 4.55
C ILE A 142 6.01 -12.61 4.72
N THR A 143 5.26 -11.56 5.07
CA THR A 143 3.80 -11.54 5.00
C THR A 143 3.39 -10.94 3.65
N PHE A 144 2.80 -11.75 2.78
CA PHE A 144 2.27 -11.24 1.52
C PHE A 144 0.84 -10.75 1.67
N LYS A 145 0.65 -9.47 1.35
CA LYS A 145 -0.66 -8.83 1.22
C LYS A 145 -1.13 -8.91 -0.24
N THR A 146 -2.42 -8.99 -0.45
CA THR A 146 -3.01 -8.90 -1.79
C THR A 146 -4.32 -8.15 -1.77
N GLY A 147 -4.44 -7.15 -2.64
CA GLY A 147 -5.71 -6.49 -2.89
C GLY A 147 -6.65 -7.46 -3.60
N ILE A 148 -7.68 -7.90 -2.94
CA ILE A 148 -8.78 -8.66 -3.53
C ILE A 148 -10.07 -7.83 -3.63
N GLU A 149 -10.13 -6.74 -2.88
CA GLU A 149 -11.17 -5.73 -2.78
C GLU A 149 -12.50 -6.26 -2.18
N THR A 150 -12.94 -7.44 -2.55
CA THR A 150 -14.10 -8.14 -2.00
C THR A 150 -14.06 -9.62 -2.35
N PHE A 151 -14.67 -10.46 -1.53
CA PHE A 151 -14.88 -11.88 -1.83
C PHE A 151 -16.11 -12.12 -2.72
N ASP A 152 -16.89 -11.08 -3.04
CA ASP A 152 -17.95 -11.18 -4.04
C ASP A 152 -17.33 -11.22 -5.45
N ASN A 153 -17.46 -12.37 -6.11
CA ASN A 153 -16.81 -12.61 -7.39
C ASN A 153 -17.34 -11.69 -8.50
N ASP A 154 -18.65 -11.49 -8.54
CA ASP A 154 -19.28 -10.71 -9.59
C ASP A 154 -18.89 -9.22 -9.47
N PHE A 155 -18.91 -8.69 -8.28
CA PHE A 155 -18.50 -7.31 -8.04
C PHE A 155 -17.00 -7.13 -8.32
N ARG A 156 -16.16 -8.04 -7.80
CA ARG A 156 -14.71 -8.02 -8.01
C ARG A 156 -14.31 -8.05 -9.49
N GLU A 157 -14.90 -8.98 -10.27
CA GLU A 157 -14.44 -9.20 -11.64
C GLU A 157 -15.21 -8.37 -12.69
N LYS A 158 -16.52 -8.14 -12.49
CA LYS A 158 -17.34 -7.42 -13.48
C LYS A 158 -17.32 -5.90 -13.27
N VAL A 159 -17.29 -5.45 -12.01
CA VAL A 159 -17.30 -4.03 -11.66
C VAL A 159 -15.88 -3.50 -11.48
N LEU A 160 -15.10 -4.12 -10.60
CA LEU A 160 -13.76 -3.65 -10.27
C LEU A 160 -12.67 -4.11 -11.24
N LYS A 161 -12.94 -5.12 -12.05
CA LYS A 161 -12.01 -5.72 -13.04
C LYS A 161 -10.66 -6.10 -12.43
N LYS A 162 -10.73 -6.64 -11.20
CA LYS A 162 -9.53 -6.94 -10.41
C LYS A 162 -8.65 -8.03 -11.01
N GLY A 163 -9.20 -8.97 -11.76
CA GLY A 163 -8.45 -10.10 -12.31
C GLY A 163 -7.89 -11.02 -11.22
N ALA A 164 -8.63 -11.17 -10.15
CA ALA A 164 -8.31 -12.06 -9.04
C ALA A 164 -9.31 -13.22 -9.02
N ASP A 165 -9.18 -14.09 -10.02
CA ASP A 165 -10.05 -15.25 -10.20
C ASP A 165 -9.64 -16.36 -9.24
N PHE A 166 -10.33 -16.43 -8.11
CA PHE A 166 -10.21 -17.48 -7.11
C PHE A 166 -11.59 -18.05 -6.74
N LYS A 167 -11.60 -19.28 -6.33
CA LYS A 167 -12.82 -20.04 -6.05
C LYS A 167 -13.48 -19.64 -4.72
N ASP A 168 -12.66 -19.51 -3.69
CA ASP A 168 -13.05 -19.08 -2.35
C ASP A 168 -11.84 -18.56 -1.56
N TYR A 169 -12.07 -18.07 -0.34
CA TYR A 169 -11.01 -17.53 0.51
C TYR A 169 -9.91 -18.55 0.85
N ARG A 170 -10.20 -19.85 0.84
CA ARG A 170 -9.21 -20.89 1.15
C ARG A 170 -8.16 -20.96 0.06
N GLU A 171 -8.55 -20.67 -1.17
CA GLU A 171 -7.59 -20.57 -2.27
C GLU A 171 -6.70 -19.34 -2.10
N VAL A 172 -7.25 -18.19 -1.71
CA VAL A 172 -6.45 -16.99 -1.40
C VAL A 172 -5.45 -17.31 -0.29
N LYS A 173 -5.90 -17.95 0.78
CA LYS A 173 -5.09 -18.29 1.96
C LYS A 173 -3.93 -19.26 1.66
N LYS A 174 -3.98 -20.02 0.57
CA LYS A 174 -2.84 -20.87 0.16
C LYS A 174 -1.61 -20.07 -0.26
N TYR A 175 -1.81 -18.85 -0.73
CA TYR A 175 -0.76 -18.03 -1.33
C TYR A 175 -0.45 -16.79 -0.49
N PHE A 176 -1.49 -16.16 0.06
CA PHE A 176 -1.41 -14.87 0.72
C PHE A 176 -1.83 -14.93 2.18
N ASP A 177 -1.11 -14.20 3.01
CA ASP A 177 -1.32 -14.15 4.45
C ASP A 177 -2.34 -13.10 4.87
N SER A 178 -2.49 -12.05 4.04
CA SER A 178 -3.24 -10.86 4.37
C SER A 178 -4.02 -10.33 3.16
N PRO A 179 -5.35 -10.53 3.09
CA PRO A 179 -6.18 -9.90 2.09
C PRO A 179 -6.38 -8.41 2.42
N CYS A 180 -6.38 -7.57 1.38
CA CYS A 180 -6.88 -6.21 1.46
C CYS A 180 -8.27 -6.17 0.82
N VAL A 181 -9.26 -5.70 1.58
CA VAL A 181 -10.64 -5.52 1.11
C VAL A 181 -11.02 -4.06 1.12
N MET A 182 -11.95 -3.68 0.27
CA MET A 182 -12.38 -2.30 0.09
C MET A 182 -13.86 -2.15 0.41
N VAL A 183 -14.22 -1.10 1.11
CA VAL A 183 -15.57 -0.84 1.59
C VAL A 183 -16.04 0.55 1.15
N GLY A 184 -17.32 0.65 0.83
CA GLY A 184 -17.94 1.93 0.50
C GLY A 184 -17.88 2.30 -0.96
N ILE A 185 -17.77 1.33 -1.84
CA ILE A 185 -17.88 1.55 -3.29
C ILE A 185 -19.34 1.51 -3.69
N LYS A 186 -19.78 2.46 -4.50
CA LYS A 186 -21.14 2.48 -5.03
C LYS A 186 -21.47 1.22 -5.80
N GLY A 187 -22.54 0.55 -5.40
CA GLY A 187 -22.96 -0.75 -5.93
C GLY A 187 -22.57 -1.94 -5.06
N GLN A 188 -21.70 -1.79 -4.05
CA GLN A 188 -21.59 -2.79 -3.00
C GLN A 188 -22.87 -2.83 -2.16
N THR A 189 -23.16 -3.99 -1.58
CA THR A 189 -24.25 -4.14 -0.61
C THR A 189 -23.72 -4.40 0.79
N ARG A 190 -24.56 -4.17 1.79
CA ARG A 190 -24.23 -4.49 3.19
C ARG A 190 -23.91 -5.96 3.38
N GLU A 191 -24.62 -6.84 2.67
CA GLU A 191 -24.45 -8.29 2.73
C GLU A 191 -23.11 -8.73 2.14
N MET A 192 -22.63 -8.06 1.07
CA MET A 192 -21.29 -8.28 0.53
C MET A 192 -20.22 -7.94 1.57
N ILE A 193 -20.34 -6.77 2.18
CA ILE A 193 -19.38 -6.29 3.20
C ILE A 193 -19.45 -7.18 4.45
N ASP A 194 -20.65 -7.54 4.93
CA ASP A 194 -20.80 -8.45 6.08
C ASP A 194 -20.08 -9.78 5.83
N ARG A 195 -20.23 -10.32 4.63
CA ARG A 195 -19.53 -11.55 4.22
C ARG A 195 -18.01 -11.36 4.20
N ASP A 196 -17.53 -10.26 3.67
CA ASP A 196 -16.11 -9.95 3.62
C ASP A 196 -15.53 -9.86 5.05
N MET A 197 -16.20 -9.17 5.96
CA MET A 197 -15.79 -9.04 7.36
C MET A 197 -15.76 -10.38 8.10
N GLU A 198 -16.68 -11.31 7.79
CA GLU A 198 -16.62 -12.66 8.36
C GLU A 198 -15.49 -13.49 7.77
N ILE A 199 -15.19 -13.33 6.49
CA ILE A 199 -14.15 -14.09 5.83
C ILE A 199 -12.76 -13.66 6.28
N ILE A 200 -12.49 -12.35 6.43
CA ILE A 200 -11.15 -11.87 6.84
C ILE A 200 -10.71 -12.40 8.20
N LYS A 201 -11.62 -12.77 9.08
CA LYS A 201 -11.31 -13.42 10.37
C LYS A 201 -10.56 -14.76 10.24
N ASN A 202 -10.57 -15.35 9.06
CA ASN A 202 -9.82 -16.60 8.78
C ASN A 202 -8.35 -16.36 8.46
N PHE A 203 -7.91 -15.12 8.32
CA PHE A 203 -6.53 -14.76 8.00
C PHE A 203 -5.80 -14.28 9.27
N SER A 204 -4.48 -14.37 9.26
CA SER A 204 -3.65 -13.90 10.37
C SER A 204 -3.60 -12.38 10.47
N HIS A 205 -3.85 -11.71 9.35
CA HIS A 205 -3.90 -10.27 9.22
C HIS A 205 -4.84 -9.89 8.06
N ALA A 206 -5.44 -8.73 8.10
CA ALA A 206 -6.20 -8.17 6.99
C ALA A 206 -6.13 -6.64 6.98
N THR A 207 -6.29 -6.05 5.81
CA THR A 207 -6.45 -4.60 5.68
C THR A 207 -7.84 -4.30 5.12
N VAL A 208 -8.53 -3.34 5.72
CA VAL A 208 -9.83 -2.85 5.25
C VAL A 208 -9.68 -1.39 4.85
N ASN A 209 -9.77 -1.13 3.56
CA ASN A 209 -9.67 0.22 2.99
C ASN A 209 -11.08 0.80 2.82
N ILE A 210 -11.34 1.95 3.41
CA ILE A 210 -12.55 2.71 3.09
C ILE A 210 -12.29 3.51 1.83
N PHE A 211 -13.03 3.21 0.76
CA PHE A 211 -12.82 3.81 -0.54
C PHE A 211 -12.97 5.33 -0.50
N MET A 212 -12.00 6.02 -1.04
CA MET A 212 -12.03 7.47 -1.27
C MET A 212 -12.22 7.75 -2.75
N ASN A 213 -13.00 8.80 -3.08
CA ASN A 213 -13.10 9.23 -4.47
C ASN A 213 -11.72 9.66 -4.98
N ASN A 214 -11.38 9.20 -6.16
CA ASN A 214 -10.11 9.44 -6.82
C ASN A 214 -10.33 9.84 -8.29
N SER A 215 -9.30 9.82 -9.11
CA SER A 215 -9.37 10.21 -10.53
C SER A 215 -10.22 9.27 -11.40
N THR A 216 -10.59 8.09 -10.89
CA THR A 216 -11.40 7.11 -11.65
C THR A 216 -12.90 7.42 -11.64
N ASP A 217 -13.67 6.72 -12.49
CA ASP A 217 -15.13 6.84 -12.55
C ASP A 217 -15.86 6.13 -11.39
N ILE A 218 -15.17 5.27 -10.64
CA ILE A 218 -15.75 4.60 -9.47
C ILE A 218 -16.05 5.64 -8.39
N LYS A 219 -17.21 5.52 -7.74
CA LYS A 219 -17.69 6.49 -6.76
C LYS A 219 -17.90 5.85 -5.41
N ARG A 220 -17.63 6.62 -4.38
CA ARG A 220 -17.89 6.29 -2.98
C ARG A 220 -19.40 6.35 -2.68
N ASP A 221 -19.85 5.46 -1.81
CA ASP A 221 -21.18 5.43 -1.24
C ASP A 221 -21.11 5.87 0.22
N GLU A 222 -21.46 7.12 0.49
CA GLU A 222 -21.34 7.72 1.82
C GLU A 222 -22.27 7.06 2.86
N GLU A 223 -23.47 6.64 2.47
CA GLU A 223 -24.39 5.97 3.36
C GLU A 223 -23.89 4.57 3.75
N LEU A 224 -23.30 3.88 2.80
CA LEU A 224 -22.68 2.58 3.04
C LEU A 224 -21.47 2.69 3.95
N VAL A 225 -20.62 3.71 3.73
CA VAL A 225 -19.47 3.99 4.60
C VAL A 225 -19.93 4.33 6.02
N LYS A 226 -20.92 5.21 6.18
CA LYS A 226 -21.46 5.56 7.49
C LYS A 226 -21.96 4.33 8.24
N TRP A 227 -22.75 3.50 7.57
CA TRP A 227 -23.24 2.24 8.13
C TRP A 227 -22.08 1.31 8.54
N PHE A 228 -21.05 1.18 7.70
CA PHE A 228 -19.89 0.36 7.99
C PHE A 228 -19.15 0.85 9.24
N VAL A 229 -18.87 2.15 9.31
CA VAL A 229 -18.17 2.75 10.46
C VAL A 229 -18.95 2.56 11.75
N GLU A 230 -20.29 2.69 11.74
CA GLU A 230 -21.13 2.45 12.92
C GLU A 230 -21.09 0.98 13.35
N LYS A 231 -21.20 0.05 12.40
CA LYS A 231 -21.29 -1.39 12.69
C LYS A 231 -19.95 -2.01 13.05
N TYR A 232 -18.87 -1.61 12.37
CA TYR A 232 -17.55 -2.26 12.44
C TYR A 232 -16.48 -1.42 13.15
N ARG A 233 -16.88 -0.36 13.87
CA ARG A 233 -15.95 0.50 14.62
C ARG A 233 -15.02 -0.27 15.57
N TYR A 234 -15.45 -1.42 16.08
CA TYR A 234 -14.69 -2.27 16.99
C TYR A 234 -13.41 -2.84 16.34
N LEU A 235 -13.37 -2.97 15.02
CA LEU A 235 -12.18 -3.43 14.30
C LEU A 235 -10.99 -2.48 14.45
N LYS A 236 -11.21 -1.24 14.88
CA LYS A 236 -10.11 -0.33 15.22
C LYS A 236 -9.23 -0.87 16.34
N GLU A 237 -9.81 -1.67 17.23
CA GLU A 237 -9.10 -2.27 18.37
C GLU A 237 -8.62 -3.70 18.07
N ASP A 238 -9.02 -4.28 16.94
CA ASP A 238 -8.59 -5.62 16.55
C ASP A 238 -7.11 -5.59 16.11
N PRO A 239 -6.21 -6.33 16.79
CA PRO A 239 -4.79 -6.33 16.46
C PRO A 239 -4.46 -6.97 15.12
N HIS A 240 -5.41 -7.73 14.54
CA HIS A 240 -5.22 -8.45 13.29
C HIS A 240 -5.77 -7.69 12.07
N VAL A 241 -6.43 -6.54 12.29
CA VAL A 241 -7.07 -5.77 11.21
C VAL A 241 -6.55 -4.34 11.20
N ASP A 242 -5.95 -3.93 10.10
CA ASP A 242 -5.71 -2.52 9.81
C ASP A 242 -6.93 -1.95 9.10
N ILE A 243 -7.49 -0.84 9.60
CA ILE A 243 -8.54 -0.09 8.91
C ILE A 243 -7.98 1.24 8.46
N LEU A 244 -8.13 1.54 7.19
CA LEU A 244 -7.75 2.81 6.58
C LEU A 244 -9.01 3.59 6.21
N PHE A 245 -9.25 4.69 6.93
CA PHE A 245 -10.35 5.62 6.66
C PHE A 245 -9.98 6.60 5.56
N GLU A 246 -8.67 6.91 5.46
CA GLU A 246 -8.08 7.77 4.46
C GLU A 246 -6.82 7.11 3.89
N ILE A 247 -6.44 7.48 2.68
CA ILE A 247 -5.25 6.93 2.00
C ILE A 247 -3.95 7.19 2.78
N THR A 248 -3.93 8.23 3.62
CA THR A 248 -2.77 8.62 4.43
C THR A 248 -2.74 8.02 5.83
N ASP A 249 -3.67 7.12 6.18
CA ASP A 249 -3.76 6.54 7.55
C ASP A 249 -2.52 5.69 7.92
N PHE A 250 -1.80 5.18 6.94
CA PHE A 250 -0.48 4.58 7.17
C PHE A 250 0.64 5.63 7.28
N GLY A 251 0.33 6.92 7.16
CA GLY A 251 1.28 8.01 7.19
C GLY A 251 2.15 8.13 5.94
N VAL A 252 1.81 7.41 4.88
CA VAL A 252 2.37 7.51 3.53
C VAL A 252 1.24 7.72 2.53
N GLY A 253 1.52 8.39 1.39
CA GLY A 253 0.54 8.71 0.36
C GLY A 253 0.40 10.19 0.11
#